data_1e138399079d4e15d40c2a84773c4c92
#
_entry.id   1e138399079d4e15d40c2a84773c4c92
#
_cell.length_a   1.000
_cell.length_b   1.000
_cell.length_c   1.000
_cell.angle_alpha   90.00
_cell.angle_beta   90.00
_cell.angle_gamma   90.00
#
_symmetry.space_group_name_H-M   'P 1'
#
loop_
_entity.id
_entity.type
_entity.pdbx_description
1 polymer ?
#
loop_
_entity_poly.entity_id
_entity_poly.type
_entity_poly.pdbx_seq_one_letter_code
_entity_poly.pdbx_strand_id
1 'polypeptide(L)'
;KTGIQISPRSSVAAALVPAANELANYSIKKRDNTEKLEANKSLLELKAEQQNIIESQKDNPNDEESINNYKTQFTPILEKTLSTIKNRRVKELIKQGADLENSESIYHLKTNSFKAYEKQSVKVYNDKMNIGVNKYKATDNPILKVKYKQEFYRDAEEFNKEHMLGTNDLKKRKEAINSVLLLSDADSFIGLPNAEQQINNLDQALKGDSFLSNEDFNKNIYSSYESKINSLAVEGDPDSNYDEALRLTNELENFKRYNGGKVVSG
;
A
#
# COMPACT_ATOMS: atom_id res chain seq x y z
N LYS A 1 -29.00 27.42 -95.98
CA LYS A 1 -28.76 28.03 -94.64
C LYS A 1 -28.26 26.89 -93.75
N THR A 2 -26.99 26.87 -93.54
CA THR A 2 -26.29 25.94 -92.70
C THR A 2 -26.21 26.51 -91.28
N GLY A 3 -26.96 25.91 -90.37
CA GLY A 3 -26.85 26.24 -88.95
C GLY A 3 -25.68 25.47 -88.36
N ILE A 4 -24.66 26.20 -87.91
CA ILE A 4 -23.56 25.64 -87.16
C ILE A 4 -24.07 25.41 -85.72
N GLN A 5 -24.28 24.16 -85.33
CA GLN A 5 -24.44 23.76 -83.95
C GLN A 5 -23.07 23.75 -83.25
N ILE A 6 -22.85 24.74 -82.40
CA ILE A 6 -21.74 24.74 -81.50
C ILE A 6 -22.24 24.08 -80.18
N SER A 7 -21.89 22.87 -79.97
CA SER A 7 -21.90 22.29 -78.65
C SER A 7 -20.94 21.13 -78.59
N PRO A 8 -19.92 21.22 -77.81
CA PRO A 8 -19.73 20.38 -76.68
C PRO A 8 -18.83 20.95 -75.56
N ARG A 9 -18.82 22.26 -75.31
CA ARG A 9 -18.01 22.76 -74.18
C ARG A 9 -18.70 22.59 -72.80
N SER A 10 -19.99 22.40 -72.77
CA SER A 10 -20.75 22.26 -71.49
C SER A 10 -20.63 20.83 -70.88
N SER A 11 -20.39 19.80 -71.68
CA SER A 11 -20.31 18.41 -71.19
C SER A 11 -18.98 18.11 -70.45
N VAL A 12 -17.89 18.70 -70.93
CA VAL A 12 -16.58 18.49 -70.30
C VAL A 12 -16.49 19.25 -68.98
N ALA A 13 -17.01 20.46 -68.92
CA ALA A 13 -17.08 21.23 -67.67
C ALA A 13 -17.98 20.54 -66.62
N ALA A 14 -19.14 20.00 -67.04
CA ALA A 14 -20.04 19.26 -66.13
C ALA A 14 -19.45 17.95 -65.60
N ALA A 15 -18.62 17.29 -66.37
CA ALA A 15 -17.90 16.06 -65.94
C ALA A 15 -16.70 16.36 -65.00
N LEU A 16 -16.06 17.53 -65.14
CA LEU A 16 -14.91 17.92 -64.29
C LEU A 16 -15.31 18.39 -62.89
N VAL A 17 -16.53 18.91 -62.68
CA VAL A 17 -16.97 19.41 -61.37
C VAL A 17 -17.04 18.29 -60.31
N PRO A 18 -17.66 17.08 -60.58
CA PRO A 18 -17.66 16.01 -59.64
C PRO A 18 -16.26 15.53 -59.29
N ALA A 19 -15.37 15.37 -60.26
CA ALA A 19 -13.99 14.93 -60.06
C ALA A 19 -13.18 15.94 -59.21
N ALA A 20 -13.40 17.26 -59.45
CA ALA A 20 -12.76 18.32 -58.65
C ALA A 20 -13.28 18.29 -57.21
N ASN A 21 -14.58 18.04 -56.98
CA ASN A 21 -15.15 17.93 -55.66
C ASN A 21 -14.65 16.69 -54.92
N GLU A 22 -14.52 15.55 -55.60
CA GLU A 22 -13.92 14.30 -55.01
C GLU A 22 -12.46 14.51 -54.62
N LEU A 23 -11.67 15.15 -55.46
CA LEU A 23 -10.27 15.50 -55.17
C LEU A 23 -10.16 16.48 -54.00
N ALA A 24 -11.03 17.48 -53.95
CA ALA A 24 -11.10 18.41 -52.83
C ALA A 24 -11.46 17.69 -51.52
N ASN A 25 -12.48 16.82 -51.53
CA ASN A 25 -12.88 16.02 -50.38
C ASN A 25 -11.78 15.05 -49.94
N TYR A 26 -11.09 14.42 -50.90
CA TYR A 26 -9.96 13.56 -50.59
C TYR A 26 -8.78 14.36 -49.96
N SER A 27 -8.49 15.53 -50.48
CA SER A 27 -7.44 16.42 -49.95
C SER A 27 -7.76 16.89 -48.53
N ILE A 28 -9.03 17.24 -48.24
CA ILE A 28 -9.50 17.59 -46.91
C ILE A 28 -9.35 16.41 -45.94
N LYS A 29 -9.82 15.21 -46.31
CA LYS A 29 -9.70 13.99 -45.49
C LYS A 29 -8.22 13.64 -45.22
N LYS A 30 -7.37 13.73 -46.23
CA LYS A 30 -5.93 13.47 -46.11
C LYS A 30 -5.28 14.46 -45.14
N ARG A 31 -5.61 15.76 -45.23
CA ARG A 31 -5.11 16.79 -44.31
C ARG A 31 -5.60 16.52 -42.89
N ASP A 32 -6.88 16.25 -42.69
CA ASP A 32 -7.47 15.94 -41.38
C ASP A 32 -6.78 14.71 -40.74
N ASN A 33 -6.52 13.67 -41.50
CA ASN A 33 -5.83 12.47 -40.98
C ASN A 33 -4.36 12.77 -40.64
N THR A 34 -3.68 13.60 -41.42
CA THR A 34 -2.30 14.01 -41.13
C THR A 34 -2.21 14.85 -39.87
N GLU A 35 -3.12 15.84 -39.71
CA GLU A 35 -3.21 16.68 -38.52
C GLU A 35 -3.53 15.88 -37.25
N LYS A 36 -4.46 14.90 -37.33
CA LYS A 36 -4.77 13.98 -36.23
C LYS A 36 -3.58 13.09 -35.87
N LEU A 37 -2.86 12.59 -36.86
CA LEU A 37 -1.68 11.75 -36.62
C LEU A 37 -0.56 12.53 -35.92
N GLU A 38 -0.29 13.78 -36.36
CA GLU A 38 0.66 14.67 -35.71
C GLU A 38 0.27 14.98 -34.28
N ALA A 39 -1.02 15.32 -34.03
CA ALA A 39 -1.53 15.57 -32.69
C ALA A 39 -1.41 14.33 -31.79
N ASN A 40 -1.80 13.15 -32.29
CA ASN A 40 -1.72 11.90 -31.54
C ASN A 40 -0.28 11.53 -31.16
N LYS A 41 0.68 11.75 -32.05
CA LYS A 41 2.10 11.51 -31.74
C LYS A 41 2.57 12.39 -30.58
N SER A 42 2.28 13.71 -30.64
CA SER A 42 2.63 14.62 -29.56
C SER A 42 1.92 14.31 -28.25
N LEU A 43 0.64 13.88 -28.31
CA LEU A 43 -0.09 13.44 -27.13
C LEU A 43 0.49 12.19 -26.48
N LEU A 44 0.96 11.22 -27.27
CA LEU A 44 1.64 10.03 -26.74
C LEU A 44 2.95 10.38 -26.03
N GLU A 45 3.73 11.30 -26.59
CA GLU A 45 4.95 11.80 -25.96
C GLU A 45 4.63 12.54 -24.64
N LEU A 46 3.63 13.42 -24.64
CA LEU A 46 3.17 14.11 -23.43
C LEU A 46 2.64 13.14 -22.36
N LYS A 47 1.91 12.10 -22.77
CA LYS A 47 1.40 11.08 -21.85
C LYS A 47 2.53 10.30 -21.18
N ALA A 48 3.59 9.98 -21.90
CA ALA A 48 4.76 9.33 -21.33
C ALA A 48 5.42 10.22 -20.26
N GLU A 49 5.56 11.52 -20.53
CA GLU A 49 6.10 12.47 -19.53
C GLU A 49 5.18 12.61 -18.32
N GLN A 50 3.86 12.66 -18.51
CA GLN A 50 2.90 12.66 -17.41
C GLN A 50 3.03 11.43 -16.53
N GLN A 51 3.14 10.25 -17.14
CA GLN A 51 3.31 9.00 -16.39
C GLN A 51 4.61 8.97 -15.58
N ASN A 52 5.72 9.47 -16.14
CA ASN A 52 6.99 9.59 -15.42
C ASN A 52 6.85 10.52 -14.18
N ILE A 53 6.18 11.65 -14.34
CA ILE A 53 5.95 12.58 -13.23
C ILE A 53 5.05 11.94 -12.17
N ILE A 54 3.95 11.27 -12.56
CA ILE A 54 3.04 10.58 -11.64
C ILE A 54 3.79 9.49 -10.87
N GLU A 55 4.60 8.69 -11.55
CA GLU A 55 5.40 7.63 -10.91
C GLU A 55 6.40 8.19 -9.90
N SER A 56 7.00 9.35 -10.17
CA SER A 56 7.89 10.02 -9.23
C SER A 56 7.20 10.49 -7.93
N GLN A 57 5.88 10.65 -7.94
CA GLN A 57 5.05 11.10 -6.81
C GLN A 57 4.29 9.96 -6.12
N LYS A 58 4.45 8.71 -6.54
CA LYS A 58 3.61 7.58 -6.09
C LYS A 58 3.63 7.30 -4.59
N ASP A 59 4.74 7.60 -3.93
CA ASP A 59 4.94 7.38 -2.48
C ASP A 59 4.76 8.65 -1.65
N ASN A 60 4.35 9.77 -2.26
CA ASN A 60 4.07 11.01 -1.55
C ASN A 60 2.64 10.97 -0.97
N PRO A 61 2.48 11.01 0.37
CA PRO A 61 1.17 10.95 1.01
C PRO A 61 0.38 12.28 0.93
N ASN A 62 1.02 13.37 0.49
CA ASN A 62 0.42 14.69 0.36
C ASN A 62 -0.07 14.91 -1.08
N ASP A 63 -1.38 14.86 -1.28
CA ASP A 63 -1.98 15.00 -2.61
C ASP A 63 -1.86 16.43 -3.18
N GLU A 64 -1.93 17.46 -2.36
CA GLU A 64 -1.76 18.86 -2.80
C GLU A 64 -0.32 19.09 -3.29
N GLU A 65 0.67 18.61 -2.56
CA GLU A 65 2.07 18.69 -2.94
C GLU A 65 2.33 17.91 -4.24
N SER A 66 1.82 16.70 -4.33
CA SER A 66 1.93 15.84 -5.53
C SER A 66 1.34 16.53 -6.76
N ILE A 67 0.16 17.15 -6.63
CA ILE A 67 -0.51 17.88 -7.70
C ILE A 67 0.29 19.14 -8.08
N ASN A 68 0.80 19.87 -7.12
CA ASN A 68 1.60 21.08 -7.38
C ASN A 68 2.93 20.71 -8.08
N ASN A 69 3.60 19.67 -7.64
CA ASN A 69 4.82 19.15 -8.27
C ASN A 69 4.55 18.71 -9.71
N TYR A 70 3.45 17.99 -9.93
CA TYR A 70 3.02 17.60 -11.27
C TYR A 70 2.79 18.82 -12.17
N LYS A 71 2.00 19.80 -11.74
CA LYS A 71 1.71 21.00 -12.52
C LYS A 71 2.99 21.79 -12.84
N THR A 72 3.87 21.94 -11.86
CA THR A 72 5.13 22.67 -12.03
C THR A 72 6.06 22.01 -13.06
N GLN A 73 6.06 20.68 -13.12
CA GLN A 73 6.90 19.91 -14.05
C GLN A 73 6.23 19.79 -15.42
N PHE A 74 4.93 19.49 -15.47
CA PHE A 74 4.23 19.21 -16.74
C PHE A 74 3.92 20.46 -17.56
N THR A 75 3.55 21.59 -16.93
CA THR A 75 3.18 22.82 -17.66
C THR A 75 4.28 23.28 -18.63
N PRO A 76 5.57 23.38 -18.23
CA PRO A 76 6.63 23.78 -19.15
C PRO A 76 6.84 22.80 -20.31
N ILE A 77 6.63 21.48 -20.07
CA ILE A 77 6.74 20.46 -21.10
C ILE A 77 5.65 20.65 -22.15
N LEU A 78 4.40 20.85 -21.70
CA LEU A 78 3.26 21.12 -22.58
C LEU A 78 3.48 22.40 -23.40
N GLU A 79 3.90 23.51 -22.76
CA GLU A 79 4.17 24.79 -23.43
C GLU A 79 5.30 24.64 -24.47
N LYS A 80 6.37 23.96 -24.13
CA LYS A 80 7.47 23.65 -25.07
C LYS A 80 6.95 22.87 -26.27
N THR A 81 6.19 21.80 -26.05
CA THR A 81 5.60 20.99 -27.13
C THR A 81 4.72 21.87 -28.03
N LEU A 82 3.81 22.65 -27.46
CA LEU A 82 2.95 23.55 -28.21
C LEU A 82 3.72 24.63 -28.98
N SER A 83 4.86 25.09 -28.49
CA SER A 83 5.68 26.08 -29.17
C SER A 83 6.29 25.58 -30.47
N THR A 84 6.60 24.28 -30.57
CA THR A 84 7.17 23.65 -31.77
C THR A 84 6.17 23.43 -32.89
N ILE A 85 4.89 23.33 -32.58
CA ILE A 85 3.81 23.07 -33.53
C ILE A 85 3.42 24.35 -34.26
N LYS A 86 3.45 24.37 -35.57
CA LYS A 86 3.08 25.55 -36.39
C LYS A 86 1.57 25.59 -36.71
N ASN A 87 0.96 24.41 -36.87
CA ASN A 87 -0.44 24.30 -37.25
C ASN A 87 -1.36 24.59 -36.04
N ARG A 88 -2.18 25.66 -36.15
CA ARG A 88 -3.11 26.08 -35.07
C ARG A 88 -4.09 24.98 -34.68
N ARG A 89 -4.63 24.24 -35.67
CA ARG A 89 -5.62 23.19 -35.42
C ARG A 89 -4.98 22.00 -34.67
N VAL A 90 -3.74 21.63 -35.03
CA VAL A 90 -2.97 20.60 -34.31
C VAL A 90 -2.72 21.05 -32.86
N LYS A 91 -2.34 22.31 -32.64
CA LYS A 91 -2.20 22.87 -31.28
C LYS A 91 -3.47 22.74 -30.45
N GLU A 92 -4.63 23.03 -31.02
CA GLU A 92 -5.92 22.93 -30.35
C GLU A 92 -6.27 21.48 -29.99
N LEU A 93 -6.02 20.53 -30.91
CA LEU A 93 -6.21 19.10 -30.65
C LEU A 93 -5.31 18.60 -29.50
N ILE A 94 -4.04 19.03 -29.51
CA ILE A 94 -3.10 18.67 -28.43
C ILE A 94 -3.54 19.24 -27.10
N LYS A 95 -3.97 20.52 -27.04
CA LYS A 95 -4.49 21.15 -25.80
C LYS A 95 -5.68 20.38 -25.25
N GLN A 96 -6.68 20.11 -26.08
CA GLN A 96 -7.88 19.37 -25.66
C GLN A 96 -7.54 17.98 -25.14
N GLY A 97 -6.65 17.25 -25.84
CA GLY A 97 -6.19 15.94 -25.39
C GLY A 97 -5.40 16.02 -24.07
N ALA A 98 -4.50 17.00 -23.95
CA ALA A 98 -3.72 17.21 -22.74
C ALA A 98 -4.58 17.63 -21.53
N ASP A 99 -5.64 18.40 -21.72
CA ASP A 99 -6.57 18.77 -20.64
C ASP A 99 -7.35 17.56 -20.10
N LEU A 100 -7.76 16.65 -20.99
CA LEU A 100 -8.40 15.38 -20.57
C LEU A 100 -7.44 14.50 -19.80
N GLU A 101 -6.25 14.25 -20.33
CA GLU A 101 -5.20 13.46 -19.67
C GLU A 101 -4.72 14.09 -18.35
N ASN A 102 -4.72 15.42 -18.26
CA ASN A 102 -4.39 16.15 -17.03
C ASN A 102 -5.40 15.89 -15.91
N SER A 103 -6.68 15.83 -16.23
CA SER A 103 -7.73 15.49 -15.26
C SER A 103 -7.58 14.05 -14.74
N GLU A 104 -7.27 13.11 -15.63
CA GLU A 104 -6.98 11.73 -15.28
C GLU A 104 -5.71 11.61 -14.43
N SER A 105 -4.66 12.34 -14.78
CA SER A 105 -3.39 12.41 -14.04
C SER A 105 -3.59 12.91 -12.60
N ILE A 106 -4.40 13.96 -12.41
CA ILE A 106 -4.74 14.48 -11.08
C ILE A 106 -5.50 13.43 -10.25
N TYR A 107 -6.42 12.70 -10.87
CA TYR A 107 -7.12 11.60 -10.19
C TYR A 107 -6.15 10.49 -9.74
N HIS A 108 -5.22 10.11 -10.61
CA HIS A 108 -4.19 9.11 -10.26
C HIS A 108 -3.28 9.58 -9.14
N LEU A 109 -2.84 10.85 -9.15
CA LEU A 109 -2.04 11.42 -8.07
C LEU A 109 -2.78 11.37 -6.73
N LYS A 110 -4.03 11.79 -6.67
CA LYS A 110 -4.85 11.70 -5.46
C LYS A 110 -4.98 10.27 -4.96
N THR A 111 -5.23 9.33 -5.87
CA THR A 111 -5.35 7.90 -5.53
C THR A 111 -4.04 7.34 -4.98
N ASN A 112 -2.90 7.70 -5.59
CA ASN A 112 -1.58 7.26 -5.13
C ASN A 112 -1.24 7.87 -3.77
N SER A 113 -1.48 9.17 -3.57
CA SER A 113 -1.25 9.85 -2.28
C SER A 113 -2.10 9.25 -1.17
N PHE A 114 -3.35 8.92 -1.45
CA PHE A 114 -4.21 8.22 -0.49
C PHE A 114 -3.64 6.86 -0.09
N LYS A 115 -3.20 6.05 -1.06
CA LYS A 115 -2.55 4.75 -0.79
C LYS A 115 -1.23 4.91 0.00
N ALA A 116 -0.43 5.91 -0.33
CA ALA A 116 0.81 6.21 0.38
C ALA A 116 0.52 6.64 1.82
N TYR A 117 -0.49 7.47 2.05
CA TYR A 117 -0.97 7.87 3.36
C TYR A 117 -1.43 6.66 4.20
N GLU A 118 -2.27 5.79 3.63
CA GLU A 118 -2.72 4.58 4.33
C GLU A 118 -1.55 3.69 4.74
N LYS A 119 -0.60 3.45 3.82
CA LYS A 119 0.61 2.65 4.09
C LYS A 119 1.46 3.26 5.21
N GLN A 120 1.64 4.57 5.20
CA GLN A 120 2.40 5.29 6.22
C GLN A 120 1.69 5.26 7.58
N SER A 121 0.38 5.47 7.61
CA SER A 121 -0.42 5.44 8.84
C SER A 121 -0.40 4.05 9.48
N VAL A 122 -0.55 2.97 8.68
CA VAL A 122 -0.39 1.59 9.16
C VAL A 122 1.00 1.36 9.75
N LYS A 123 2.05 1.85 9.09
CA LYS A 123 3.42 1.74 9.59
C LYS A 123 3.58 2.45 10.93
N VAL A 124 3.13 3.69 11.04
CA VAL A 124 3.21 4.48 12.29
C VAL A 124 2.46 3.79 13.42
N TYR A 125 1.26 3.24 13.13
CA TYR A 125 0.51 2.47 14.11
C TYR A 125 1.29 1.24 14.59
N ASN A 126 1.85 0.45 13.66
CA ASN A 126 2.62 -0.74 14.01
C ASN A 126 3.89 -0.40 14.80
N ASP A 127 4.60 0.69 14.44
CA ASP A 127 5.79 1.16 15.17
C ASP A 127 5.42 1.59 16.59
N LYS A 128 4.32 2.32 16.79
CA LYS A 128 3.79 2.66 18.12
C LYS A 128 3.48 1.41 18.94
N MET A 129 2.81 0.41 18.33
CA MET A 129 2.48 -0.85 18.99
C MET A 129 3.73 -1.59 19.43
N ASN A 130 4.74 -1.71 18.55
CA ASN A 130 6.01 -2.37 18.88
C ASN A 130 6.77 -1.67 20.03
N ILE A 131 6.85 -0.34 20.01
CA ILE A 131 7.46 0.44 21.09
C ILE A 131 6.70 0.22 22.39
N GLY A 132 5.38 0.23 22.33
CA GLY A 132 4.53 0.01 23.50
C GLY A 132 4.69 -1.39 24.07
N VAL A 133 4.71 -2.43 23.23
CA VAL A 133 4.94 -3.83 23.65
C VAL A 133 6.30 -3.99 24.33
N ASN A 134 7.35 -3.36 23.79
CA ASN A 134 8.68 -3.37 24.42
C ASN A 134 8.67 -2.71 25.81
N LYS A 135 7.94 -1.60 25.98
CA LYS A 135 7.77 -0.95 27.30
C LYS A 135 6.97 -1.83 28.26
N TYR A 136 5.93 -2.51 27.76
CA TYR A 136 5.15 -3.45 28.54
C TYR A 136 5.98 -4.62 29.02
N LYS A 137 6.81 -5.19 28.16
CA LYS A 137 7.74 -6.28 28.48
C LYS A 137 8.80 -5.88 29.50
N ALA A 138 9.29 -4.64 29.40
CA ALA A 138 10.36 -4.14 30.25
C ALA A 138 9.91 -3.72 31.66
N THR A 139 8.63 -3.82 32.00
CA THR A 139 8.12 -3.44 33.32
C THR A 139 7.45 -4.59 34.06
N ASP A 140 7.81 -4.80 35.33
CA ASP A 140 7.12 -5.70 36.23
C ASP A 140 6.02 -4.99 37.04
N ASN A 141 5.87 -3.67 36.89
CA ASN A 141 4.88 -2.89 37.61
C ASN A 141 3.48 -3.09 37.06
N PRO A 142 2.55 -3.72 37.79
CA PRO A 142 1.20 -4.04 37.30
C PRO A 142 0.38 -2.79 36.93
N ILE A 143 0.61 -1.67 37.60
CA ILE A 143 -0.10 -0.41 37.31
C ILE A 143 0.35 0.12 35.95
N LEU A 144 1.65 0.07 35.64
CA LEU A 144 2.17 0.47 34.34
C LEU A 144 1.69 -0.48 33.24
N LYS A 145 1.62 -1.79 33.49
CA LYS A 145 1.07 -2.75 32.52
C LYS A 145 -0.38 -2.42 32.17
N VAL A 146 -1.22 -2.13 33.16
CA VAL A 146 -2.61 -1.69 32.92
C VAL A 146 -2.67 -0.41 32.11
N LYS A 147 -1.82 0.57 32.44
CA LYS A 147 -1.74 1.83 31.70
C LYS A 147 -1.37 1.61 30.24
N TYR A 148 -0.33 0.81 29.96
CA TYR A 148 0.09 0.49 28.58
C TYR A 148 -1.02 -0.24 27.81
N LYS A 149 -1.72 -1.18 28.42
CA LYS A 149 -2.87 -1.85 27.79
C LYS A 149 -3.97 -0.85 27.40
N GLN A 150 -4.26 0.12 28.26
CA GLN A 150 -5.23 1.18 27.95
C GLN A 150 -4.75 2.09 26.80
N GLU A 151 -3.46 2.41 26.76
CA GLU A 151 -2.86 3.18 25.66
C GLU A 151 -2.98 2.42 24.33
N PHE A 152 -2.72 1.12 24.30
CA PHE A 152 -2.90 0.28 23.11
C PHE A 152 -4.34 0.29 22.61
N TYR A 153 -5.32 0.17 23.52
CA TYR A 153 -6.72 0.19 23.12
C TYR A 153 -7.13 1.54 22.54
N ARG A 154 -6.68 2.63 23.16
CA ARG A 154 -6.91 3.98 22.65
C ARG A 154 -6.29 4.16 21.26
N ASP A 155 -5.03 3.77 21.06
CA ASP A 155 -4.37 3.87 19.77
C ASP A 155 -5.07 3.02 18.69
N ALA A 156 -5.61 1.85 19.05
CA ALA A 156 -6.42 1.03 18.15
C ALA A 156 -7.77 1.70 17.82
N GLU A 157 -8.40 2.37 18.76
CA GLU A 157 -9.65 3.12 18.56
C GLU A 157 -9.42 4.35 17.66
N GLU A 158 -8.34 5.11 17.90
CA GLU A 158 -7.95 6.25 17.08
C GLU A 158 -7.67 5.82 15.64
N PHE A 159 -6.84 4.79 15.44
CA PHE A 159 -6.55 4.23 14.13
C PHE A 159 -7.82 3.75 13.41
N ASN A 160 -8.70 3.05 14.12
CA ASN A 160 -9.95 2.54 13.55
C ASN A 160 -10.88 3.67 13.10
N LYS A 161 -10.95 4.76 13.89
CA LYS A 161 -11.72 5.96 13.57
C LYS A 161 -11.13 6.71 12.38
N GLU A 162 -9.82 6.90 12.35
CA GLU A 162 -9.10 7.60 11.28
C GLU A 162 -9.29 6.91 9.92
N HIS A 163 -9.28 5.58 9.91
CA HIS A 163 -9.46 4.77 8.69
C HIS A 163 -10.92 4.38 8.43
N MET A 164 -11.89 4.92 9.17
CA MET A 164 -13.33 4.64 9.02
C MET A 164 -13.65 3.12 9.03
N LEU A 165 -12.91 2.34 9.81
CA LEU A 165 -13.06 0.90 9.91
C LEU A 165 -14.25 0.52 10.81
N GLY A 166 -14.83 -0.65 10.59
CA GLY A 166 -15.99 -1.13 11.34
C GLY A 166 -15.68 -1.58 12.77
N THR A 167 -16.73 -1.78 13.56
CA THR A 167 -16.61 -2.27 14.94
C THR A 167 -15.96 -3.66 15.03
N ASN A 168 -16.17 -4.52 14.01
CA ASN A 168 -15.53 -5.83 13.94
C ASN A 168 -14.02 -5.72 13.79
N ASP A 169 -13.52 -4.72 13.04
CA ASP A 169 -12.08 -4.50 12.85
C ASP A 169 -11.45 -4.02 14.16
N LEU A 170 -12.13 -3.13 14.89
CA LEU A 170 -11.69 -2.70 16.21
C LEU A 170 -11.63 -3.89 17.19
N LYS A 171 -12.66 -4.75 17.20
CA LYS A 171 -12.66 -5.97 18.01
C LYS A 171 -11.46 -6.85 17.71
N LYS A 172 -11.22 -7.15 16.43
CA LYS A 172 -10.07 -7.94 15.99
C LYS A 172 -8.72 -7.33 16.41
N ARG A 173 -8.57 -6.00 16.35
CA ARG A 173 -7.34 -5.33 16.81
C ARG A 173 -7.15 -5.48 18.31
N LYS A 174 -8.22 -5.30 19.11
CA LYS A 174 -8.16 -5.50 20.57
C LYS A 174 -7.82 -6.95 20.95
N GLU A 175 -8.39 -7.92 20.24
CA GLU A 175 -8.06 -9.34 20.43
C GLU A 175 -6.59 -9.63 20.04
N ALA A 176 -6.07 -9.04 18.95
CA ALA A 176 -4.66 -9.16 18.58
C ALA A 176 -3.73 -8.53 19.65
N ILE A 177 -4.08 -7.36 20.18
CA ILE A 177 -3.35 -6.73 21.29
C ILE A 177 -3.33 -7.66 22.50
N ASN A 178 -4.48 -8.20 22.91
CA ASN A 178 -4.56 -9.13 24.03
C ASN A 178 -3.69 -10.36 23.80
N SER A 179 -3.67 -10.91 22.58
CA SER A 179 -2.81 -12.05 22.25
C SER A 179 -1.32 -11.76 22.44
N VAL A 180 -0.86 -10.58 22.00
CA VAL A 180 0.55 -10.16 22.13
C VAL A 180 0.91 -9.93 23.61
N LEU A 181 0.02 -9.30 24.38
CA LEU A 181 0.24 -9.04 25.81
C LEU A 181 0.24 -10.34 26.62
N LEU A 182 -0.66 -11.28 26.29
CA LEU A 182 -0.72 -12.60 26.90
C LEU A 182 0.59 -13.35 26.69
N LEU A 183 1.10 -13.40 25.46
CA LEU A 183 2.37 -14.06 25.18
C LEU A 183 3.53 -13.39 25.90
N SER A 184 3.49 -12.04 26.00
CA SER A 184 4.51 -11.29 26.73
C SER A 184 4.51 -11.60 28.24
N ASP A 185 3.32 -11.72 28.85
CA ASP A 185 3.19 -12.07 30.25
C ASP A 185 3.61 -13.55 30.49
N ALA A 186 3.19 -14.45 29.60
CA ALA A 186 3.60 -15.86 29.66
C ALA A 186 5.12 -16.02 29.56
N ASP A 187 5.76 -15.29 28.63
CA ASP A 187 7.22 -15.27 28.44
C ASP A 187 7.95 -14.80 29.71
N SER A 188 7.38 -13.84 30.44
CA SER A 188 7.95 -13.35 31.71
C SER A 188 7.92 -14.36 32.85
N PHE A 189 7.04 -15.38 32.77
CA PHE A 189 6.97 -16.44 33.78
C PHE A 189 7.94 -17.58 33.55
N ILE A 190 8.49 -17.72 32.33
CA ILE A 190 9.44 -18.80 32.00
C ILE A 190 10.67 -18.68 32.91
N GLY A 191 10.95 -19.75 33.64
CA GLY A 191 12.04 -19.81 34.59
C GLY A 191 11.70 -19.37 36.02
N LEU A 192 10.46 -18.91 36.28
CA LEU A 192 10.00 -18.62 37.63
C LEU A 192 9.45 -19.89 38.31
N PRO A 193 9.43 -19.94 39.63
CA PRO A 193 8.74 -21.01 40.37
C PRO A 193 7.27 -21.08 39.95
N ASN A 194 6.80 -22.29 39.62
CA ASN A 194 5.42 -22.52 39.14
C ASN A 194 5.05 -21.85 37.81
N ALA A 195 6.02 -21.62 36.92
CA ALA A 195 5.80 -21.00 35.59
C ALA A 195 4.66 -21.68 34.83
N GLU A 196 4.63 -22.99 34.79
CA GLU A 196 3.58 -23.77 34.13
C GLU A 196 2.19 -23.43 34.62
N GLN A 197 1.98 -23.37 35.94
CA GLN A 197 0.68 -23.03 36.53
C GLN A 197 0.31 -21.58 36.21
N GLN A 198 1.26 -20.65 36.26
CA GLN A 198 1.02 -19.24 35.95
C GLN A 198 0.67 -19.04 34.47
N ILE A 199 1.39 -19.69 33.56
CA ILE A 199 1.12 -19.65 32.11
C ILE A 199 -0.28 -20.23 31.80
N ASN A 200 -0.64 -21.35 32.41
CA ASN A 200 -1.96 -21.95 32.22
C ASN A 200 -3.10 -21.11 32.80
N ASN A 201 -2.87 -20.41 33.91
CA ASN A 201 -3.84 -19.47 34.47
C ASN A 201 -4.07 -18.26 33.54
N LEU A 202 -3.03 -17.75 32.90
CA LEU A 202 -3.15 -16.69 31.89
C LEU A 202 -3.98 -17.15 30.70
N ASP A 203 -3.73 -18.32 30.15
CA ASP A 203 -4.48 -18.88 29.03
C ASP A 203 -5.97 -19.01 29.36
N GLN A 204 -6.28 -19.50 30.56
CA GLN A 204 -7.67 -19.62 31.02
C GLN A 204 -8.36 -18.27 31.24
N ALA A 205 -7.63 -17.30 31.81
CA ALA A 205 -8.18 -15.96 32.10
C ALA A 205 -8.50 -15.17 30.81
N LEU A 206 -7.80 -15.47 29.71
CA LEU A 206 -7.92 -14.75 28.42
C LEU A 206 -8.68 -15.56 27.35
N LYS A 207 -9.22 -16.72 27.73
CA LYS A 207 -10.07 -17.54 26.87
C LYS A 207 -11.31 -16.76 26.45
N GLY A 208 -11.35 -16.37 25.17
CA GLY A 208 -12.41 -15.56 24.57
C GLY A 208 -12.02 -14.11 24.23
N ASP A 209 -10.93 -13.59 24.79
CA ASP A 209 -10.45 -12.21 24.55
C ASP A 209 -9.18 -12.16 23.67
N SER A 210 -8.69 -13.30 23.19
CA SER A 210 -7.52 -13.36 22.31
C SER A 210 -7.79 -14.20 21.05
N PHE A 211 -7.01 -13.96 19.99
CA PHE A 211 -7.04 -14.77 18.76
C PHE A 211 -6.26 -16.07 18.85
N LEU A 212 -5.48 -16.27 19.90
CA LEU A 212 -4.61 -17.42 19.98
C LEU A 212 -5.44 -18.69 20.21
N SER A 213 -5.31 -19.65 19.31
CA SER A 213 -5.71 -20.99 19.59
C SER A 213 -4.81 -21.59 20.68
N ASN A 214 -5.28 -22.61 21.41
CA ASN A 214 -4.43 -23.31 22.38
C ASN A 214 -3.15 -23.87 21.72
N GLU A 215 -3.23 -24.27 20.46
CA GLU A 215 -2.09 -24.80 19.68
C GLU A 215 -1.08 -23.68 19.40
N ASP A 216 -1.53 -22.52 18.92
CA ASP A 216 -0.65 -21.37 18.66
C ASP A 216 -0.03 -20.84 19.95
N PHE A 217 -0.80 -20.78 21.05
CA PHE A 217 -0.29 -20.39 22.35
C PHE A 217 0.83 -21.33 22.81
N ASN A 218 0.60 -22.64 22.81
CA ASN A 218 1.58 -23.63 23.22
C ASN A 218 2.84 -23.60 22.31
N LYS A 219 2.66 -23.41 21.00
CA LYS A 219 3.78 -23.29 20.06
C LYS A 219 4.66 -22.06 20.37
N ASN A 220 4.05 -20.92 20.67
CA ASN A 220 4.80 -19.72 21.04
C ASN A 220 5.54 -19.90 22.37
N ILE A 221 4.89 -20.47 23.39
CA ILE A 221 5.54 -20.76 24.68
C ILE A 221 6.71 -21.72 24.49
N TYR A 222 6.55 -22.76 23.69
CA TYR A 222 7.63 -23.67 23.36
C TYR A 222 8.83 -22.96 22.72
N SER A 223 8.58 -22.12 21.73
CA SER A 223 9.61 -21.32 21.06
C SER A 223 10.32 -20.34 22.01
N SER A 224 9.58 -19.76 22.97
CA SER A 224 10.16 -18.89 24.00
C SER A 224 11.08 -19.67 24.95
N TYR A 225 10.69 -20.88 25.39
CA TYR A 225 11.57 -21.74 26.17
C TYR A 225 12.84 -22.10 25.39
N GLU A 226 12.71 -22.57 24.15
CA GLU A 226 13.86 -22.90 23.31
C GLU A 226 14.81 -21.73 23.13
N SER A 227 14.28 -20.55 22.85
CA SER A 227 15.07 -19.33 22.68
C SER A 227 15.86 -18.99 23.96
N LYS A 228 15.23 -19.12 25.13
CA LYS A 228 15.86 -18.85 26.41
C LYS A 228 16.90 -19.89 26.78
N ILE A 229 16.62 -21.20 26.56
CA ILE A 229 17.56 -22.29 26.74
C ILE A 229 18.79 -22.06 25.85
N ASN A 230 18.60 -21.81 24.57
CA ASN A 230 19.69 -21.61 23.63
C ASN A 230 20.55 -20.39 23.99
N SER A 231 19.93 -19.30 24.51
CA SER A 231 20.70 -18.12 24.98
C SER A 231 21.56 -18.39 26.21
N LEU A 232 21.22 -19.39 27.02
CA LEU A 232 21.96 -19.77 28.24
C LEU A 232 23.03 -20.84 27.97
N ALA A 233 22.92 -21.61 26.90
CA ALA A 233 23.79 -22.72 26.55
C ALA A 233 24.52 -22.50 25.22
N VAL A 234 25.31 -21.44 25.12
CA VAL A 234 26.12 -21.13 23.94
C VAL A 234 27.43 -21.90 24.01
N GLU A 235 27.69 -22.78 23.03
CA GLU A 235 28.91 -23.56 22.97
C GLU A 235 30.15 -22.65 22.85
N GLY A 236 31.11 -22.84 23.77
CA GLY A 236 32.37 -22.06 23.81
C GLY A 236 32.26 -20.68 24.47
N ASP A 237 31.08 -20.27 24.98
CA ASP A 237 30.93 -19.05 25.75
C ASP A 237 31.18 -19.34 27.25
N PRO A 238 32.20 -18.69 27.87
CA PRO A 238 32.51 -18.85 29.28
C PRO A 238 31.39 -18.37 30.22
N ASP A 239 30.48 -17.53 29.74
CA ASP A 239 29.33 -17.00 30.49
C ASP A 239 28.09 -17.89 30.38
N SER A 240 28.19 -19.04 29.68
CA SER A 240 27.08 -19.99 29.52
C SER A 240 26.65 -20.58 30.85
N ASN A 241 25.33 -20.58 31.10
CA ASN A 241 24.69 -21.13 32.30
C ASN A 241 23.98 -22.46 31.98
N TYR A 242 24.75 -23.53 31.86
CA TYR A 242 24.23 -24.87 31.51
C TYR A 242 23.28 -25.42 32.55
N ASP A 243 23.48 -25.14 33.85
CA ASP A 243 22.61 -25.61 34.91
C ASP A 243 21.21 -25.01 34.80
N GLU A 244 21.13 -23.72 34.51
CA GLU A 244 19.87 -23.03 34.29
C GLU A 244 19.21 -23.47 32.97
N ALA A 245 19.99 -23.70 31.91
CA ALA A 245 19.50 -24.23 30.65
C ALA A 245 18.88 -25.63 30.85
N LEU A 246 19.54 -26.50 31.62
CA LEU A 246 19.03 -27.85 31.97
C LEU A 246 17.74 -27.77 32.80
N ARG A 247 17.70 -26.85 33.76
CA ARG A 247 16.49 -26.60 34.57
C ARG A 247 15.30 -26.20 33.70
N LEU A 248 15.50 -25.26 32.75
CA LEU A 248 14.46 -24.82 31.81
C LEU A 248 14.05 -25.95 30.85
N THR A 249 14.97 -26.81 30.44
CA THR A 249 14.67 -28.00 29.62
C THR A 249 13.73 -28.95 30.34
N ASN A 250 13.99 -29.22 31.63
CA ASN A 250 13.11 -30.04 32.45
C ASN A 250 11.72 -29.37 32.67
N GLU A 251 11.69 -28.10 32.87
CA GLU A 251 10.44 -27.31 32.99
C GLU A 251 9.61 -27.41 31.71
N LEU A 252 10.24 -27.25 30.52
CA LEU A 252 9.60 -27.40 29.22
C LEU A 252 9.03 -28.82 29.00
N GLU A 253 9.73 -29.85 29.41
CA GLU A 253 9.27 -31.25 29.31
C GLU A 253 8.02 -31.48 30.21
N ASN A 254 7.97 -30.87 31.39
CA ASN A 254 6.79 -30.90 32.26
C ASN A 254 5.62 -30.15 31.63
N PHE A 255 5.85 -28.96 31.04
CA PHE A 255 4.86 -28.20 30.31
C PHE A 255 4.24 -29.01 29.15
N LYS A 256 5.08 -29.71 28.37
CA LYS A 256 4.63 -30.62 27.31
C LYS A 256 3.70 -31.72 27.83
N ARG A 257 4.04 -32.34 28.95
CA ARG A 257 3.23 -33.39 29.56
C ARG A 257 1.88 -32.90 30.04
N TYR A 258 1.85 -31.74 30.69
CA TYR A 258 0.61 -31.12 31.18
C TYR A 258 -0.36 -30.80 30.05
N ASN A 259 0.13 -30.27 28.92
CA ASN A 259 -0.66 -29.97 27.74
C ASN A 259 -0.97 -31.19 26.85
N GLY A 260 -0.82 -32.40 27.34
CA GLY A 260 -1.22 -33.64 26.67
C GLY A 260 -0.31 -34.04 25.48
N GLY A 261 0.93 -33.61 25.49
CA GLY A 261 1.91 -33.94 24.47
C GLY A 261 1.64 -33.32 23.08
N LYS A 262 0.67 -32.47 22.97
CA LYS A 262 0.28 -31.78 21.72
C LYS A 262 1.13 -30.53 21.45
N VAL A 263 2.41 -30.61 21.69
CA VAL A 263 3.33 -29.64 21.13
C VAL A 263 3.70 -30.15 19.75
N VAL A 264 3.15 -29.51 18.73
CA VAL A 264 3.51 -29.82 17.35
C VAL A 264 4.98 -29.46 17.19
N SER A 265 5.81 -30.50 17.07
CA SER A 265 7.17 -30.36 16.58
C SER A 265 7.05 -29.85 15.13
N GLY A 266 7.45 -28.61 14.89
CA GLY A 266 7.63 -28.08 13.52
C GLY A 266 8.89 -28.59 12.92
#